data_c17752b637abb639b801d76cfa0e7498
#
_entry.id   c17752b637abb639b801d76cfa0e7498
#
_cell.length_a   1.000
_cell.length_b   1.000
_cell.length_c   1.000
_cell.angle_alpha   90.00
_cell.angle_beta   90.00
_cell.angle_gamma   90.00
#
_symmetry.space_group_name_H-M   'P 1'
#
loop_
_entity.id
_entity.type
_entity.pdbx_description
1 polymer ?
#
loop_
_entity_poly.entity_id
_entity_poly.type
_entity_poly.pdbx_seq_one_letter_code
_entity_poly.pdbx_strand_id
1 'polypeptide(L)'
;MQRPLQKVTIAGEERELLYSLSLYKVLNDRKQIVVVSKEATWQDVNTAYLKMMYAAYINAIEVRQIDEPDYNPSRLKYMEMVVWSEENPEAFAQQFRICYKFLTGKELELNEKKKTSLSQRTSIWRRIGMKFKTSSSGK
;
A
#
# COMPACT_ATOMS: atom_id res chain seq x y z
N MET A 1 -1.83 19.50 12.96
CA MET A 1 -1.95 18.88 11.64
C MET A 1 -2.16 17.40 11.77
N GLN A 2 -3.16 16.91 11.11
CA GLN A 2 -3.43 15.47 11.16
C GLN A 2 -2.58 14.74 10.14
N ARG A 3 -1.97 13.67 10.59
CA ARG A 3 -1.24 12.81 9.69
C ARG A 3 -2.18 11.70 9.22
N PRO A 4 -2.03 11.25 7.97
CA PRO A 4 -2.91 10.20 7.48
C PRO A 4 -2.54 8.84 8.07
N LEU A 5 -3.02 8.62 9.27
CA LEU A 5 -2.79 7.38 9.99
C LEU A 5 -3.95 6.44 9.70
N GLN A 6 -3.62 5.24 9.25
CA GLN A 6 -4.61 4.22 8.95
C GLN A 6 -4.47 3.07 9.91
N LYS A 7 -5.60 2.51 10.33
CA LYS A 7 -5.60 1.33 11.18
C LYS A 7 -6.17 0.17 10.40
N VAL A 8 -5.42 -0.89 10.32
CA VAL A 8 -5.79 -2.05 9.51
C VAL A 8 -5.49 -3.31 10.31
N THR A 9 -6.40 -4.27 10.28
CA THR A 9 -6.16 -5.55 10.93
C THR A 9 -5.36 -6.44 9.98
N ILE A 10 -4.16 -6.79 10.39
CA ILE A 10 -3.27 -7.63 9.60
C ILE A 10 -2.68 -8.70 10.52
N ALA A 11 -2.75 -9.94 10.12
CA ALA A 11 -2.21 -11.05 10.90
C ALA A 11 -2.83 -11.09 12.30
N GLY A 12 -4.13 -10.84 12.37
CA GLY A 12 -4.87 -10.96 13.62
C GLY A 12 -4.76 -9.81 14.60
N GLU A 13 -4.03 -8.76 14.27
CA GLU A 13 -3.87 -7.62 15.16
C GLU A 13 -4.09 -6.33 14.41
N GLU A 14 -4.58 -5.32 15.12
CA GLU A 14 -4.71 -4.00 14.53
C GLU A 14 -3.33 -3.38 14.37
N ARG A 15 -3.01 -2.97 13.16
CA ARG A 15 -1.74 -2.36 12.83
C ARG A 15 -1.96 -0.94 12.36
N GLU A 16 -0.98 -0.09 12.56
CA GLU A 16 -1.06 1.30 12.12
C GLU A 16 -0.14 1.52 10.93
N LEU A 17 -0.64 2.22 9.94
CA LEU A 17 0.13 2.60 8.76
C LEU A 17 0.12 4.11 8.70
N LEU A 18 1.28 4.73 8.68
CA LEU A 18 1.37 6.19 8.68
C LEU A 18 1.99 6.66 7.37
N TYR A 19 1.20 7.38 6.60
CA TYR A 19 1.65 7.96 5.33
C TYR A 19 2.00 9.42 5.56
N SER A 20 3.27 9.70 5.71
CA SER A 20 3.76 11.05 5.96
C SER A 20 5.15 11.18 5.36
N LEU A 21 5.71 12.38 5.39
CA LEU A 21 7.03 12.59 4.81
C LEU A 21 8.09 11.67 5.41
N SER A 22 7.93 11.31 6.67
CA SER A 22 8.88 10.40 7.31
C SER A 22 8.89 9.03 6.67
N LEU A 23 7.85 8.68 5.92
CA LEU A 23 7.83 7.42 5.18
C LEU A 23 9.00 7.33 4.22
N TYR A 24 9.33 8.43 3.56
CA TYR A 24 10.44 8.41 2.60
C TYR A 24 11.77 8.16 3.30
N LYS A 25 11.92 8.63 4.53
CA LYS A 25 13.11 8.34 5.29
C LYS A 25 13.21 6.85 5.59
N VAL A 26 12.10 6.22 5.96
CA VAL A 26 12.09 4.79 6.22
C VAL A 26 12.46 4.01 4.97
N LEU A 27 11.88 4.40 3.83
CA LEU A 27 12.21 3.73 2.57
C LEU A 27 13.70 3.86 2.26
N ASN A 28 14.23 5.05 2.46
CA ASN A 28 15.63 5.29 2.17
C ASN A 28 16.54 4.51 3.09
N ASP A 29 16.21 4.48 4.38
CA ASP A 29 17.02 3.75 5.36
C ASP A 29 17.04 2.26 5.07
N ARG A 30 15.95 1.74 4.54
CA ARG A 30 15.85 0.33 4.20
C ARG A 30 16.34 0.05 2.78
N LYS A 31 16.80 1.08 2.09
CA LYS A 31 17.30 0.96 0.72
C LYS A 31 16.26 0.37 -0.21
N GLN A 32 15.01 0.73 0.03
CA GLN A 32 13.91 0.26 -0.78
C GLN A 32 13.43 1.42 -1.65
N ILE A 33 13.98 1.50 -2.84
CA ILE A 33 13.55 2.50 -3.80
C ILE A 33 12.40 1.89 -4.56
N VAL A 34 11.26 2.55 -4.52
CA VAL A 34 10.07 2.05 -5.18
C VAL A 34 9.91 2.80 -6.49
N VAL A 35 10.16 2.11 -7.58
CA VAL A 35 10.03 2.67 -8.91
C VAL A 35 9.07 1.81 -9.71
N VAL A 36 8.08 2.44 -10.30
CA VAL A 36 7.12 1.74 -11.12
C VAL A 36 7.15 2.34 -12.50
N SER A 37 7.55 1.58 -13.48
CA SER A 37 7.65 2.04 -14.85
C SER A 37 6.33 1.86 -15.58
N LYS A 38 6.23 2.47 -16.76
CA LYS A 38 5.04 2.31 -17.56
C LYS A 38 4.81 0.88 -18.02
N GLU A 39 5.87 0.10 -18.04
CA GLU A 39 5.77 -1.28 -18.49
C GLU A 39 5.70 -2.26 -17.34
N ALA A 40 5.46 -1.75 -16.15
CA ALA A 40 5.37 -2.61 -14.99
C ALA A 40 4.22 -3.59 -15.13
N THR A 41 4.45 -4.79 -14.66
CA THR A 41 3.38 -5.77 -14.59
C THR A 41 2.52 -5.46 -13.38
N TRP A 42 1.37 -6.07 -13.36
CA TRP A 42 0.49 -5.98 -12.20
C TRP A 42 1.19 -6.45 -10.92
N GLN A 43 2.03 -7.49 -11.01
CA GLN A 43 2.79 -7.93 -9.85
C GLN A 43 3.80 -6.89 -9.41
N ASP A 44 4.43 -6.21 -10.35
CA ASP A 44 5.39 -5.16 -10.02
C ASP A 44 4.71 -4.04 -9.25
N VAL A 45 3.52 -3.66 -9.69
CA VAL A 45 2.77 -2.59 -9.03
C VAL A 45 2.39 -3.00 -7.62
N ASN A 46 1.86 -4.22 -7.48
CA ASN A 46 1.48 -4.71 -6.16
C ASN A 46 2.67 -4.76 -5.22
N THR A 47 3.79 -5.27 -5.71
CA THR A 47 4.98 -5.39 -4.88
C THR A 47 5.45 -4.01 -4.42
N ALA A 48 5.44 -3.05 -5.34
CA ALA A 48 5.87 -1.70 -5.00
C ALA A 48 4.99 -1.10 -3.90
N TYR A 49 3.68 -1.26 -4.04
CA TYR A 49 2.76 -0.70 -3.06
C TYR A 49 2.80 -1.43 -1.73
N LEU A 50 3.03 -2.75 -1.76
CA LEU A 50 3.20 -3.50 -0.52
C LEU A 50 4.44 -3.05 0.23
N LYS A 51 5.52 -2.79 -0.49
CA LYS A 51 6.73 -2.28 0.17
C LYS A 51 6.48 -0.92 0.80
N MET A 52 5.71 -0.07 0.13
CA MET A 52 5.37 1.23 0.69
C MET A 52 4.46 1.11 1.90
N MET A 53 3.49 0.20 1.84
CA MET A 53 2.62 -0.04 2.97
C MET A 53 3.39 -0.58 4.16
N TYR A 54 4.32 -1.48 3.91
CA TYR A 54 5.13 -2.01 4.99
C TYR A 54 6.03 -0.93 5.58
N ALA A 55 6.58 -0.06 4.75
CA ALA A 55 7.35 1.07 5.24
C ALA A 55 6.47 2.01 6.05
N ALA A 56 5.21 2.18 5.64
CA ALA A 56 4.27 3.00 6.41
C ALA A 56 4.01 2.39 7.78
N TYR A 57 3.96 1.07 7.86
CA TYR A 57 3.82 0.38 9.12
C TYR A 57 5.02 0.64 10.03
N ILE A 58 6.23 0.50 9.51
CA ILE A 58 7.43 0.77 10.27
C ILE A 58 7.47 2.24 10.68
N ASN A 59 7.09 3.12 9.77
CA ASN A 59 7.05 4.55 10.03
C ASN A 59 6.14 4.89 11.20
N ALA A 60 4.97 4.26 11.26
CA ALA A 60 4.03 4.50 12.35
C ALA A 60 4.66 4.14 13.70
N ILE A 61 5.38 3.02 13.73
CA ILE A 61 6.03 2.59 14.96
C ILE A 61 7.12 3.58 15.35
N GLU A 62 7.96 3.97 14.41
CA GLU A 62 9.10 4.83 14.72
C GLU A 62 8.65 6.23 15.14
N VAL A 63 7.63 6.76 14.48
CA VAL A 63 7.13 8.07 14.87
C VAL A 63 6.52 8.03 16.27
N ARG A 64 5.78 6.96 16.57
CA ARG A 64 5.19 6.83 17.89
C ARG A 64 6.25 6.68 18.97
N GLN A 65 7.37 6.06 18.66
CA GLN A 65 8.45 5.89 19.63
C GLN A 65 9.11 7.21 20.02
N ILE A 66 8.88 8.27 19.26
CA ILE A 66 9.38 9.59 19.66
C ILE A 66 8.75 10.02 20.97
N ASP A 67 7.44 9.82 21.10
CA ASP A 67 6.73 10.19 22.32
C ASP A 67 6.68 9.06 23.35
N GLU A 68 6.77 7.84 22.87
CA GLU A 68 6.68 6.66 23.73
C GLU A 68 7.86 5.74 23.42
N PRO A 69 9.05 6.06 23.97
CA PRO A 69 10.26 5.29 23.63
C PRO A 69 10.16 3.80 23.94
N ASP A 70 9.30 3.43 24.88
CA ASP A 70 9.15 2.02 25.23
C ASP A 70 8.13 1.29 24.36
N TYR A 71 7.50 1.99 23.43
CA TYR A 71 6.53 1.35 22.56
C TYR A 71 7.22 0.30 21.72
N ASN A 72 6.81 -0.95 21.88
CA ASN A 72 7.46 -2.06 21.19
C ASN A 72 6.43 -3.13 20.86
N PRO A 73 5.60 -2.90 19.84
CA PRO A 73 4.58 -3.87 19.47
C PRO A 73 5.20 -5.09 18.81
N SER A 74 4.44 -6.17 18.76
CA SER A 74 4.91 -7.32 18.03
C SER A 74 5.02 -6.92 16.56
N ARG A 75 6.13 -7.30 15.94
CA ARG A 75 6.44 -6.85 14.58
C ARG A 75 5.75 -7.71 13.53
N LEU A 76 5.09 -7.06 12.63
CA LEU A 76 4.53 -7.70 11.45
C LEU A 76 5.66 -8.00 10.48
N LYS A 77 5.69 -9.19 9.93
CA LYS A 77 6.67 -9.53 8.92
C LYS A 77 6.14 -9.13 7.56
N TYR A 78 7.05 -8.75 6.67
CA TYR A 78 6.64 -8.34 5.34
C TYR A 78 5.82 -9.44 4.64
N MET A 79 6.25 -10.70 4.80
CA MET A 79 5.52 -11.79 4.18
C MET A 79 4.10 -11.91 4.72
N GLU A 80 3.90 -11.59 5.99
CA GLU A 80 2.56 -11.60 6.56
C GLU A 80 1.68 -10.55 5.89
N MET A 81 2.25 -9.40 5.57
CA MET A 81 1.50 -8.38 4.85
C MET A 81 1.19 -8.81 3.43
N VAL A 82 2.12 -9.50 2.78
CA VAL A 82 1.87 -10.01 1.45
C VAL A 82 0.70 -11.00 1.46
N VAL A 83 0.72 -11.92 2.42
CA VAL A 83 -0.38 -12.90 2.54
C VAL A 83 -1.70 -12.18 2.84
N TRP A 84 -1.65 -11.19 3.73
CA TRP A 84 -2.85 -10.42 4.05
C TRP A 84 -3.44 -9.79 2.78
N SER A 85 -2.60 -9.24 1.92
CA SER A 85 -3.10 -8.57 0.72
C SER A 85 -3.79 -9.55 -0.22
N GLU A 86 -3.32 -10.79 -0.24
CA GLU A 86 -3.94 -11.81 -1.08
C GLU A 86 -5.26 -12.30 -0.51
N GLU A 87 -5.34 -12.36 0.81
CA GLU A 87 -6.55 -12.85 1.46
C GLU A 87 -7.60 -11.77 1.67
N ASN A 88 -7.19 -10.50 1.57
CA ASN A 88 -8.10 -9.39 1.82
C ASN A 88 -7.98 -8.35 0.70
N PRO A 89 -8.38 -8.73 -0.51
CA PRO A 89 -8.17 -7.85 -1.67
C PRO A 89 -8.87 -6.51 -1.55
N GLU A 90 -10.02 -6.46 -0.89
CA GLU A 90 -10.72 -5.19 -0.77
C GLU A 90 -10.01 -4.25 0.20
N ALA A 91 -9.52 -4.80 1.30
CA ALA A 91 -8.77 -3.98 2.24
C ALA A 91 -7.47 -3.49 1.61
N PHE A 92 -6.82 -4.36 0.84
CA PHE A 92 -5.62 -3.97 0.13
C PHE A 92 -5.91 -2.85 -0.87
N ALA A 93 -7.01 -2.99 -1.63
CA ALA A 93 -7.37 -1.97 -2.61
C ALA A 93 -7.62 -0.63 -1.95
N GLN A 94 -8.24 -0.64 -0.77
CA GLN A 94 -8.48 0.59 -0.04
C GLN A 94 -7.18 1.25 0.38
N GLN A 95 -6.25 0.46 0.89
CA GLN A 95 -4.95 0.99 1.29
C GLN A 95 -4.16 1.46 0.07
N PHE A 96 -4.30 0.77 -1.05
CA PHE A 96 -3.68 1.19 -2.29
C PHE A 96 -4.14 2.60 -2.68
N ARG A 97 -5.45 2.85 -2.59
CA ARG A 97 -5.98 4.17 -2.91
C ARG A 97 -5.40 5.25 -2.01
N ILE A 98 -5.30 4.96 -0.73
CA ILE A 98 -4.76 5.92 0.23
C ILE A 98 -3.30 6.21 -0.08
N CYS A 99 -2.54 5.17 -0.36
CA CYS A 99 -1.14 5.31 -0.70
C CYS A 99 -0.97 6.10 -2.01
N TYR A 100 -1.81 5.79 -2.98
CA TYR A 100 -1.78 6.49 -4.26
C TYR A 100 -2.04 7.99 -4.06
N LYS A 101 -3.03 8.33 -3.25
CA LYS A 101 -3.32 9.74 -2.98
C LYS A 101 -2.14 10.41 -2.28
N PHE A 102 -1.52 9.71 -1.35
CA PHE A 102 -0.36 10.25 -0.67
C PHE A 102 0.78 10.54 -1.65
N LEU A 103 1.01 9.62 -2.58
CA LEU A 103 2.12 9.77 -3.52
C LEU A 103 1.87 10.81 -4.59
N THR A 104 0.65 10.92 -5.07
CA THR A 104 0.34 11.76 -6.22
C THR A 104 -0.42 13.02 -5.86
N GLY A 105 -1.02 13.08 -4.69
CA GLY A 105 -1.88 14.17 -4.32
C GLY A 105 -3.24 14.12 -4.99
N LYS A 106 -3.53 13.05 -5.69
CA LYS A 106 -4.78 12.93 -6.45
C LYS A 106 -5.57 11.73 -5.99
N GLU A 107 -6.89 11.86 -6.07
CA GLU A 107 -7.75 10.74 -5.80
C GLU A 107 -7.70 9.75 -6.94
N LEU A 108 -7.69 8.48 -6.59
CA LEU A 108 -7.83 7.45 -7.59
C LEU A 108 -9.32 7.28 -7.85
N GLU A 109 -9.73 7.58 -9.07
CA GLU A 109 -11.14 7.52 -9.40
C GLU A 109 -11.56 6.09 -9.68
N LEU A 110 -12.61 5.68 -9.02
CA LEU A 110 -13.18 4.37 -9.21
C LEU A 110 -14.58 4.52 -9.72
N ASN A 111 -14.95 3.68 -10.66
CA ASN A 111 -16.30 3.66 -11.15
C ASN A 111 -17.15 2.84 -10.19
N GLU A 112 -17.86 3.53 -9.31
CA GLU A 112 -18.62 2.86 -8.26
C GLU A 112 -19.70 1.94 -8.80
N LYS A 113 -20.12 2.17 -9.99
CA LYS A 113 -21.20 1.36 -10.54
C LYS A 113 -20.75 -0.02 -10.94
N LYS A 114 -19.47 -0.28 -10.95
CA LYS A 114 -18.96 -1.55 -11.42
C LYS A 114 -18.23 -2.33 -10.36
N LYS A 115 -18.52 -2.06 -9.13
CA LYS A 115 -17.81 -2.75 -8.11
C LYS A 115 -18.33 -4.12 -7.95
N THR A 116 -17.72 -5.09 -8.18
CA THR A 116 -18.17 -6.38 -7.77
C THR A 116 -17.27 -7.47 -8.23
N SER A 117 -16.34 -7.18 -9.08
CA SER A 117 -15.67 -8.30 -9.69
C SER A 117 -14.20 -8.07 -9.81
N LEU A 118 -13.51 -9.12 -10.22
CA LEU A 118 -12.10 -9.01 -10.50
C LEU A 118 -11.83 -8.07 -11.65
N SER A 119 -12.76 -7.99 -12.59
CA SER A 119 -12.57 -7.08 -13.72
C SER A 119 -12.53 -5.64 -13.23
N GLN A 120 -13.24 -5.35 -12.19
CA GLN A 120 -13.17 -4.01 -11.63
C GLN A 120 -11.81 -3.74 -11.03
N ARG A 121 -11.24 -4.71 -10.36
CA ARG A 121 -9.91 -4.54 -9.80
C ARG A 121 -8.90 -4.32 -10.90
N THR A 122 -9.06 -5.01 -12.00
CA THR A 122 -8.22 -4.79 -13.17
C THR A 122 -8.36 -3.37 -13.67
N SER A 123 -9.60 -2.85 -13.66
CA SER A 123 -9.83 -1.48 -14.09
C SER A 123 -9.11 -0.48 -13.18
N ILE A 124 -9.09 -0.75 -11.89
CA ILE A 124 -8.39 0.12 -10.97
C ILE A 124 -6.92 0.21 -11.34
N TRP A 125 -6.30 -0.92 -11.60
CA TRP A 125 -4.89 -0.91 -11.96
C TRP A 125 -4.63 -0.16 -13.24
N ARG A 126 -5.53 -0.27 -14.20
CA ARG A 126 -5.38 0.47 -15.45
C ARG A 126 -5.45 1.97 -15.24
N ARG A 127 -6.28 2.41 -14.30
CA ARG A 127 -6.46 3.83 -14.09
C ARG A 127 -5.24 4.52 -13.53
N ILE A 128 -4.35 3.77 -12.92
CA ILE A 128 -3.13 4.40 -12.40
C ILE A 128 -2.05 4.45 -13.48
N GLY A 129 -2.41 4.14 -14.72
CA GLY A 129 -1.48 4.32 -15.82
C GLY A 129 -0.51 3.19 -16.02
N MET A 130 -0.76 2.07 -15.40
CA MET A 130 0.13 0.93 -15.53
C MET A 130 -0.34 0.03 -16.65
N LYS A 131 0.62 -0.63 -17.28
CA LYS A 131 0.29 -1.61 -18.28
C LYS A 131 0.50 -2.99 -17.71
N PHE A 132 -0.48 -3.83 -17.92
CA PHE A 132 -0.38 -5.20 -17.46
C PHE A 132 -0.14 -6.09 -18.65
N LYS A 133 0.98 -6.73 -18.69
CA LYS A 133 1.27 -7.63 -19.78
C LYS A 133 0.29 -8.78 -19.82
N THR A 134 -0.11 -9.22 -18.66
CA THR A 134 -1.06 -10.31 -18.62
C THR A 134 -2.42 -9.89 -19.09
N SER A 135 -2.78 -8.65 -18.83
CA SER A 135 -4.10 -8.22 -19.25
C SER A 135 -4.17 -8.06 -20.75
N SER A 136 -3.03 -7.92 -21.36
CA SER A 136 -3.04 -7.82 -22.81
C SER A 136 -3.42 -9.13 -23.44
N SER A 137 -3.27 -10.16 -22.72
CA SER A 137 -3.69 -11.42 -23.27
C SER A 137 -5.19 -11.46 -23.26
N GLY A 138 -5.50 -10.67 -23.00
CA GLY A 138 -6.62 -10.68 -23.20
C GLY A 138 -7.25 -10.44 -23.99
N LYS A 139 -6.88 -10.60 -23.72
CA LYS A 139 -7.22 -10.22 -24.16
C LYS A 139 -7.75 -9.76 -24.25
#